data_364c4dca2f9ba8c47d1de96f4908e72e
#
_entry.id   364c4dca2f9ba8c47d1de96f4908e72e
#
_cell.length_a   1.000
_cell.length_b   1.000
_cell.length_c   1.000
_cell.angle_alpha   90.00
_cell.angle_beta   90.00
_cell.angle_gamma   90.00
#
_symmetry.space_group_name_H-M   'P 1'
#
loop_
_entity.id
_entity.type
_entity.pdbx_description
1 polymer ?
#
loop_
_entity_poly.entity_id
_entity_poly.type
_entity_poly.pdbx_seq_one_letter_code
_entity_poly.pdbx_strand_id
1 'polypeptide(L)'
;VAEVFPGRAKDPVSSFTLAELKRLDAGSWFNRAFPERARPGFVGLRILTLDEMLDIAEGGANKPGLYLETKVPAQFPGIEDDLRKLLERRGWLQPRERAAAGHVDVAHGNGRVILQTFEKSSLELLQESMPQVPKILLLWLGDGYLEARSPVTFKESGETDKAAFYARQEVKSEAEFGAWLDWAKAHGALGTGPSATLSERGEQSYADLVKPWMNRMTHARGLFIHAYSVDSAEDFKALGAAGVDGFFTNRTSELLKFQGRPAAQDMDALLRRHGY
;
A
#
# COMPACT_ATOMS: atom_id res chain seq x y z
N VAL A 1 -6.14 -21.24 -5.99
CA VAL A 1 -7.48 -21.65 -5.52
C VAL A 1 -7.96 -22.86 -6.33
N ALA A 2 -7.94 -22.80 -7.68
CA ALA A 2 -8.49 -23.85 -8.53
C ALA A 2 -7.90 -25.26 -8.27
N GLU A 3 -6.63 -25.36 -7.91
CA GLU A 3 -5.97 -26.64 -7.60
C GLU A 3 -6.48 -27.26 -6.29
N VAL A 4 -6.77 -26.44 -5.27
CA VAL A 4 -7.19 -26.91 -3.93
C VAL A 4 -8.72 -26.98 -3.82
N PHE A 5 -9.42 -26.07 -4.50
CA PHE A 5 -10.87 -25.96 -4.50
C PHE A 5 -11.40 -25.86 -5.94
N PRO A 6 -11.42 -26.97 -6.70
CA PRO A 6 -12.00 -27.01 -8.05
C PRO A 6 -13.44 -26.50 -8.01
N GLY A 7 -13.81 -25.63 -8.91
CA GLY A 7 -15.14 -25.03 -8.93
C GLY A 7 -15.33 -23.76 -8.10
N ARG A 8 -14.39 -23.44 -7.18
CA ARG A 8 -14.44 -22.21 -6.37
C ARG A 8 -13.38 -21.18 -6.75
N ALA A 9 -12.77 -21.32 -7.92
CA ALA A 9 -11.63 -20.47 -8.35
C ALA A 9 -11.98 -18.98 -8.49
N LYS A 10 -13.26 -18.67 -8.70
CA LYS A 10 -13.78 -17.31 -8.85
C LYS A 10 -14.56 -16.81 -7.63
N ASP A 11 -14.67 -17.62 -6.60
CA ASP A 11 -15.36 -17.23 -5.37
C ASP A 11 -14.59 -16.09 -4.67
N PRO A 12 -15.27 -15.14 -4.05
CA PRO A 12 -14.63 -14.10 -3.28
C PRO A 12 -13.91 -14.69 -2.06
N VAL A 13 -12.82 -14.06 -1.64
CA VAL A 13 -12.03 -14.53 -0.48
C VAL A 13 -12.88 -14.68 0.79
N SER A 14 -13.87 -13.81 0.95
CA SER A 14 -14.80 -13.81 2.08
C SER A 14 -15.70 -15.05 2.17
N SER A 15 -15.81 -15.83 1.10
CA SER A 15 -16.58 -17.10 1.11
C SER A 15 -15.80 -18.29 1.66
N PHE A 16 -14.50 -18.12 1.93
CA PHE A 16 -13.63 -19.16 2.48
C PHE A 16 -13.42 -18.95 3.97
N THR A 17 -13.39 -20.03 4.71
CA THR A 17 -12.94 -20.01 6.10
C THR A 17 -11.42 -19.80 6.18
N LEU A 18 -10.92 -19.33 7.33
CA LEU A 18 -9.48 -19.20 7.55
C LEU A 18 -8.76 -20.56 7.35
N ALA A 19 -9.35 -21.65 7.82
CA ALA A 19 -8.79 -23.00 7.65
C ALA A 19 -8.65 -23.39 6.18
N GLU A 20 -9.61 -23.03 5.32
CA GLU A 20 -9.52 -23.23 3.88
C GLU A 20 -8.45 -22.36 3.26
N LEU A 21 -8.39 -21.07 3.61
CA LEU A 21 -7.37 -20.15 3.12
C LEU A 21 -5.95 -20.60 3.48
N LYS A 22 -5.75 -21.16 4.68
CA LYS A 22 -4.48 -21.73 5.13
C LYS A 22 -4.03 -22.99 4.34
N ARG A 23 -4.89 -23.58 3.53
CA ARG A 23 -4.52 -24.67 2.62
C ARG A 23 -3.91 -24.18 1.30
N LEU A 24 -4.06 -22.90 1.00
CA LEU A 24 -3.57 -22.32 -0.25
C LEU A 24 -2.06 -22.07 -0.18
N ASP A 25 -1.38 -22.36 -1.30
CA ASP A 25 0.01 -22.00 -1.51
C ASP A 25 0.08 -20.54 -2.00
N ALA A 26 0.60 -19.66 -1.17
CA ALA A 26 0.74 -18.24 -1.46
C ALA A 26 2.12 -17.90 -2.06
N GLY A 27 3.08 -18.82 -2.10
CA GLY A 27 4.45 -18.55 -2.54
C GLY A 27 4.79 -19.04 -3.95
N SER A 28 4.24 -20.18 -4.39
CA SER A 28 4.58 -20.75 -5.69
C SER A 28 4.26 -19.86 -6.89
N TRP A 29 3.24 -19.01 -6.79
CA TRP A 29 2.92 -18.06 -7.86
C TRP A 29 4.06 -17.06 -8.07
N PHE A 30 4.72 -16.61 -6.98
CA PHE A 30 5.85 -15.70 -7.04
C PHE A 30 7.01 -16.30 -7.83
N ASN A 31 7.34 -17.57 -7.59
CA ASN A 31 8.39 -18.27 -8.32
C ASN A 31 8.10 -18.35 -9.83
N ARG A 32 6.83 -18.47 -10.21
CA ARG A 32 6.43 -18.48 -11.63
C ARG A 32 6.45 -17.08 -12.24
N ALA A 33 6.01 -16.07 -11.48
CA ALA A 33 5.93 -14.69 -11.95
C ALA A 33 7.31 -14.00 -12.03
N PHE A 34 8.25 -14.41 -11.16
CA PHE A 34 9.57 -13.80 -11.02
C PHE A 34 10.65 -14.89 -10.96
N PRO A 35 10.92 -15.60 -12.08
CA PRO A 35 11.84 -16.74 -12.09
C PRO A 35 13.26 -16.39 -11.65
N GLU A 36 13.71 -15.16 -11.91
CA GLU A 36 15.03 -14.65 -11.49
C GLU A 36 15.17 -14.48 -9.97
N ARG A 37 14.04 -14.46 -9.26
CA ARG A 37 13.96 -14.32 -7.79
C ARG A 37 13.37 -15.57 -7.13
N ALA A 38 13.10 -16.61 -7.91
CA ALA A 38 12.49 -17.83 -7.41
C ALA A 38 13.36 -18.54 -6.38
N ARG A 39 12.71 -19.11 -5.36
CA ARG A 39 13.35 -19.88 -4.30
C ARG A 39 12.55 -21.15 -4.02
N PRO A 40 13.21 -22.30 -3.83
CA PRO A 40 12.51 -23.53 -3.46
C PRO A 40 11.67 -23.38 -2.18
N GLY A 41 12.19 -22.67 -1.18
CA GLY A 41 11.52 -22.45 0.11
C GLY A 41 10.28 -21.57 0.04
N PHE A 42 9.96 -20.93 -1.10
CA PHE A 42 8.72 -20.18 -1.27
C PHE A 42 7.53 -21.09 -1.60
N VAL A 43 7.79 -22.33 -2.04
CA VAL A 43 6.73 -23.31 -2.31
C VAL A 43 6.06 -23.72 -1.00
N GLY A 44 4.74 -23.64 -0.97
CA GLY A 44 3.96 -24.03 0.20
C GLY A 44 3.83 -22.95 1.29
N LEU A 45 4.38 -21.73 1.07
CA LEU A 45 4.13 -20.61 1.97
C LEU A 45 2.63 -20.32 2.03
N ARG A 46 2.14 -20.04 3.23
CA ARG A 46 0.71 -19.86 3.48
C ARG A 46 0.32 -18.40 3.55
N ILE A 47 -0.95 -18.12 3.30
CA ILE A 47 -1.54 -16.79 3.55
C ILE A 47 -1.43 -16.50 5.04
N LEU A 48 -0.86 -15.35 5.38
CA LEU A 48 -0.72 -14.90 6.76
C LEU A 48 -1.97 -14.18 7.23
N THR A 49 -2.30 -14.35 8.50
CA THR A 49 -3.21 -13.45 9.21
C THR A 49 -2.47 -12.17 9.61
N LEU A 50 -3.21 -11.13 9.95
CA LEU A 50 -2.60 -9.91 10.48
C LEU A 50 -1.86 -10.18 11.81
N ASP A 51 -2.37 -11.07 12.67
CA ASP A 51 -1.71 -11.49 13.90
C ASP A 51 -0.31 -12.10 13.64
N GLU A 52 -0.21 -13.00 12.65
CA GLU A 52 1.08 -13.58 12.21
C GLU A 52 2.01 -12.53 11.60
N MET A 53 1.47 -11.53 10.89
CA MET A 53 2.27 -10.40 10.39
C MET A 53 2.84 -9.56 11.53
N LEU A 54 2.08 -9.35 12.60
CA LEU A 54 2.55 -8.69 13.81
C LEU A 54 3.68 -9.47 14.47
N ASP A 55 3.58 -10.80 14.57
CA ASP A 55 4.66 -11.66 15.09
C ASP A 55 5.96 -11.49 14.30
N ILE A 56 5.87 -11.44 12.96
CA ILE A 56 7.02 -11.22 12.08
C ILE A 56 7.64 -9.85 12.36
N ALA A 57 6.83 -8.80 12.45
CA ALA A 57 7.30 -7.44 12.70
C ALA A 57 7.92 -7.29 14.12
N GLU A 58 7.44 -8.05 15.09
CA GLU A 58 7.96 -8.09 16.45
C GLU A 58 9.22 -8.95 16.58
N GLY A 59 9.35 -10.01 15.80
CA GLY A 59 10.45 -10.96 15.85
C GLY A 59 11.77 -10.43 15.31
N GLY A 60 11.73 -9.47 14.38
CA GLY A 60 12.91 -8.92 13.73
C GLY A 60 13.68 -7.92 14.61
N ALA A 61 15.01 -7.86 14.46
CA ALA A 61 15.85 -6.90 15.16
C ALA A 61 15.53 -5.44 14.81
N ASN A 62 15.15 -5.18 13.57
CA ASN A 62 14.86 -3.84 13.05
C ASN A 62 13.54 -3.25 13.54
N LYS A 63 12.68 -4.08 14.14
CA LYS A 63 11.36 -3.65 14.65
C LYS A 63 10.61 -2.73 13.69
N PRO A 64 10.32 -3.17 12.45
CA PRO A 64 9.64 -2.32 11.47
C PRO A 64 8.26 -1.88 11.97
N GLY A 65 7.78 -0.77 11.45
CA GLY A 65 6.39 -0.39 11.57
C GLY A 65 5.51 -1.14 10.57
N LEU A 66 4.21 -1.00 10.71
CA LEU A 66 3.21 -1.53 9.79
C LEU A 66 2.47 -0.40 9.09
N TYR A 67 2.27 -0.58 7.80
CA TYR A 67 1.46 0.30 6.97
C TYR A 67 0.27 -0.51 6.47
N LEU A 68 -0.88 -0.34 7.09
CA LEU A 68 -2.03 -1.24 6.95
C LEU A 68 -3.12 -0.59 6.11
N GLU A 69 -3.61 -1.33 5.12
CA GLU A 69 -4.69 -0.90 4.25
C GLU A 69 -5.99 -1.65 4.54
N THR A 70 -7.09 -0.91 4.72
CA THR A 70 -8.43 -1.48 4.61
C THR A 70 -8.80 -1.60 3.14
N LYS A 71 -8.80 -2.83 2.63
CA LYS A 71 -9.06 -3.12 1.22
C LYS A 71 -10.53 -3.39 0.97
N VAL A 72 -11.17 -2.57 0.13
CA VAL A 72 -12.60 -2.65 -0.21
C VAL A 72 -13.48 -2.74 1.04
N PRO A 73 -13.28 -1.85 2.05
CA PRO A 73 -13.91 -1.98 3.36
C PRO A 73 -15.44 -1.95 3.32
N ALA A 74 -16.05 -1.27 2.35
CA ALA A 74 -17.49 -1.26 2.17
C ALA A 74 -18.11 -2.67 1.99
N GLN A 75 -17.33 -3.64 1.50
CA GLN A 75 -17.76 -5.04 1.38
C GLN A 75 -17.58 -5.84 2.68
N PHE A 76 -16.89 -5.29 3.66
CA PHE A 76 -16.55 -5.95 4.92
C PHE A 76 -16.84 -5.02 6.11
N PRO A 77 -18.11 -4.70 6.38
CA PRO A 77 -18.49 -3.80 7.47
C PRO A 77 -17.92 -4.25 8.81
N GLY A 78 -17.25 -3.34 9.52
CA GLY A 78 -16.62 -3.61 10.81
C GLY A 78 -15.13 -3.94 10.74
N ILE A 79 -14.51 -3.98 9.55
CA ILE A 79 -13.09 -4.26 9.39
C ILE A 79 -12.21 -3.24 10.14
N GLU A 80 -12.63 -1.98 10.23
CA GLU A 80 -11.92 -0.92 10.95
C GLU A 80 -11.90 -1.19 12.45
N ASP A 81 -13.02 -1.64 13.02
CA ASP A 81 -13.12 -1.97 14.44
C ASP A 81 -12.36 -3.27 14.78
N ASP A 82 -12.42 -4.28 13.91
CA ASP A 82 -11.63 -5.50 14.07
C ASP A 82 -10.13 -5.21 14.01
N LEU A 83 -9.71 -4.32 13.10
CA LEU A 83 -8.33 -3.84 13.02
C LEU A 83 -7.92 -3.12 14.32
N ARG A 84 -8.75 -2.19 14.81
CA ARG A 84 -8.52 -1.49 16.07
C ARG A 84 -8.36 -2.45 17.24
N LYS A 85 -9.29 -3.39 17.40
CA LYS A 85 -9.27 -4.39 18.50
C LYS A 85 -8.00 -5.24 18.47
N LEU A 86 -7.56 -5.65 17.27
CA LEU A 86 -6.32 -6.41 17.12
C LEU A 86 -5.10 -5.61 17.52
N LEU A 87 -4.96 -4.40 16.98
CA LEU A 87 -3.82 -3.53 17.28
C LEU A 87 -3.77 -3.14 18.76
N GLU A 88 -4.93 -2.87 19.38
CA GLU A 88 -5.04 -2.57 20.81
C GLU A 88 -4.63 -3.77 21.67
N ARG A 89 -5.17 -4.95 21.41
CA ARG A 89 -4.82 -6.20 22.11
C ARG A 89 -3.32 -6.52 22.03
N ARG A 90 -2.69 -6.20 20.90
CA ARG A 90 -1.25 -6.42 20.66
C ARG A 90 -0.37 -5.26 21.14
N GLY A 91 -0.94 -4.19 21.70
CA GLY A 91 -0.20 -3.03 22.21
C GLY A 91 0.41 -2.14 21.12
N TRP A 92 -0.06 -2.25 19.87
CA TRP A 92 0.48 -1.50 18.73
C TRP A 92 -0.04 -0.07 18.62
N LEU A 93 -1.09 0.29 19.35
CA LEU A 93 -1.63 1.65 19.41
C LEU A 93 -0.92 2.55 20.41
N GLN A 94 -0.01 1.99 21.23
CA GLN A 94 0.76 2.77 22.21
C GLN A 94 1.87 3.57 21.52
N PRO A 95 2.16 4.80 22.01
CA PRO A 95 3.33 5.55 21.57
C PRO A 95 4.60 4.71 21.77
N ARG A 96 5.47 4.74 20.79
CA ARG A 96 6.80 4.13 20.89
C ARG A 96 7.76 5.12 21.51
N GLU A 97 8.73 4.66 22.32
CA GLU A 97 9.89 5.47 22.62
C GLU A 97 10.57 5.89 21.31
N ARG A 98 10.97 7.15 21.23
CA ARG A 98 11.59 7.72 20.04
C ARG A 98 12.75 6.82 19.59
N ALA A 99 12.76 6.46 18.33
CA ALA A 99 13.81 5.59 17.80
C ALA A 99 15.20 6.16 18.10
N ALA A 100 16.13 5.27 18.44
CA ALA A 100 17.53 5.63 18.61
C ALA A 100 18.08 6.32 17.36
N ALA A 101 19.11 7.14 17.50
CA ALA A 101 19.74 7.84 16.38
C ALA A 101 20.06 6.86 15.23
N GLY A 102 19.60 7.16 14.03
CA GLY A 102 19.75 6.30 12.84
C GLY A 102 18.54 5.45 12.47
N HIS A 103 17.51 5.40 13.29
CA HIS A 103 16.22 4.83 12.92
C HIS A 103 15.25 5.93 12.43
N VAL A 104 14.45 5.60 11.44
CA VAL A 104 13.40 6.50 10.94
C VAL A 104 12.11 6.18 11.68
N ASP A 105 11.49 7.19 12.28
CA ASP A 105 10.18 7.03 12.89
C ASP A 105 9.14 6.74 11.77
N VAL A 106 8.21 5.83 12.06
CA VAL A 106 7.15 5.51 11.14
C VAL A 106 6.22 6.73 11.03
N ALA A 107 6.00 7.19 9.81
CA ALA A 107 5.11 8.29 9.49
C ALA A 107 5.32 9.58 10.30
N HIS A 108 6.55 9.91 10.57
CA HIS A 108 6.89 11.17 11.27
C HIS A 108 6.26 11.29 12.67
N GLY A 109 5.91 10.17 13.31
CA GLY A 109 5.30 10.10 14.63
C GLY A 109 5.92 9.03 15.54
N ASN A 110 5.49 9.01 16.78
CA ASN A 110 5.97 8.04 17.78
C ASN A 110 5.30 6.66 17.67
N GLY A 111 4.44 6.45 16.69
CA GLY A 111 3.73 5.21 16.48
C GLY A 111 4.50 4.21 15.62
N ARG A 112 3.99 2.99 15.59
CA ARG A 112 4.50 1.91 14.73
C ARG A 112 3.56 1.59 13.57
N VAL A 113 2.41 2.25 13.49
CA VAL A 113 1.33 1.96 12.53
C VAL A 113 0.98 3.21 11.75
N ILE A 114 0.84 3.03 10.44
CA ILE A 114 0.13 3.96 9.56
C ILE A 114 -1.06 3.19 8.99
N LEU A 115 -2.20 3.83 8.90
CA LEU A 115 -3.38 3.29 8.25
C LEU A 115 -3.58 3.95 6.90
N GLN A 116 -4.11 3.20 5.94
CA GLN A 116 -4.47 3.76 4.64
C GLN A 116 -5.74 3.13 4.09
N THR A 117 -6.41 3.87 3.26
CA THR A 117 -7.60 3.40 2.56
C THR A 117 -7.85 4.21 1.29
N PHE A 118 -8.48 3.59 0.30
CA PHE A 118 -9.01 4.29 -0.87
C PHE A 118 -10.39 4.92 -0.61
N GLU A 119 -11.13 4.43 0.41
CA GLU A 119 -12.52 4.79 0.63
C GLU A 119 -12.65 5.89 1.69
N LYS A 120 -13.36 6.96 1.35
CA LYS A 120 -13.63 8.09 2.24
C LYS A 120 -14.33 7.64 3.52
N SER A 121 -15.36 6.80 3.40
CA SER A 121 -16.09 6.27 4.56
C SER A 121 -15.21 5.49 5.53
N SER A 122 -14.27 4.71 5.02
CA SER A 122 -13.31 4.01 5.87
C SER A 122 -12.32 4.97 6.54
N LEU A 123 -11.88 6.02 5.86
CA LEU A 123 -11.05 7.06 6.49
C LEU A 123 -11.75 7.70 7.68
N GLU A 124 -13.05 8.01 7.54
CA GLU A 124 -13.87 8.57 8.62
C GLU A 124 -13.96 7.59 9.80
N LEU A 125 -14.27 6.31 9.55
CA LEU A 125 -14.33 5.28 10.60
C LEU A 125 -12.97 5.05 11.29
N LEU A 126 -11.88 5.06 10.52
CA LEU A 126 -10.53 4.97 11.07
C LEU A 126 -10.17 6.21 11.89
N GLN A 127 -10.62 7.40 11.50
CA GLN A 127 -10.40 8.62 12.25
C GLN A 127 -11.21 8.63 13.55
N GLU A 128 -12.44 8.15 13.53
CA GLU A 128 -13.29 8.05 14.72
C GLU A 128 -12.71 7.01 15.71
N SER A 129 -12.33 5.84 15.23
CA SER A 129 -11.92 4.72 16.09
C SER A 129 -10.47 4.80 16.58
N MET A 130 -9.56 5.40 15.79
CA MET A 130 -8.13 5.49 16.07
C MET A 130 -7.58 6.90 15.73
N PRO A 131 -8.08 7.98 16.36
CA PRO A 131 -7.69 9.35 15.99
C PRO A 131 -6.19 9.63 16.12
N GLN A 132 -5.51 8.95 17.03
CA GLN A 132 -4.07 9.11 17.28
C GLN A 132 -3.17 8.42 16.25
N VAL A 133 -3.70 7.51 15.43
CA VAL A 133 -2.90 6.77 14.44
C VAL A 133 -2.84 7.58 13.15
N PRO A 134 -1.65 7.80 12.54
CA PRO A 134 -1.53 8.48 11.24
C PRO A 134 -2.30 7.75 10.15
N LYS A 135 -2.95 8.50 9.27
CA LYS A 135 -3.74 7.98 8.17
C LYS A 135 -3.37 8.61 6.85
N ILE A 136 -3.44 7.84 5.80
CA ILE A 136 -3.21 8.26 4.42
C ILE A 136 -4.45 7.94 3.59
N LEU A 137 -4.94 8.93 2.85
CA LEU A 137 -5.97 8.71 1.83
C LEU A 137 -5.28 8.32 0.53
N LEU A 138 -5.54 7.11 0.07
CA LEU A 138 -5.05 6.63 -1.22
C LEU A 138 -5.85 7.30 -2.35
N LEU A 139 -5.13 7.75 -3.37
CA LEU A 139 -5.73 8.43 -4.52
C LEU A 139 -5.55 7.58 -5.77
N TRP A 140 -6.65 7.29 -6.42
CA TRP A 140 -6.67 6.61 -7.72
C TRP A 140 -7.85 7.08 -8.55
N LEU A 141 -7.58 7.41 -9.80
CA LEU A 141 -8.60 7.67 -10.80
C LEU A 141 -8.98 6.36 -11.48
N GLY A 142 -10.01 5.76 -11.06
CA GLY A 142 -10.49 4.51 -11.64
C GLY A 142 -11.89 4.19 -11.17
N ASP A 143 -12.13 2.96 -11.14
CA ASP A 143 -13.38 2.26 -10.97
C ASP A 143 -13.87 2.30 -9.52
N GLY A 144 -14.26 3.46 -9.02
CA GLY A 144 -14.98 3.58 -7.76
C GLY A 144 -14.20 4.09 -6.56
N TYR A 145 -12.94 4.46 -6.75
CA TYR A 145 -12.16 5.09 -5.70
C TYR A 145 -12.15 6.62 -5.87
N LEU A 146 -12.34 7.37 -4.81
CA LEU A 146 -12.54 8.81 -4.74
C LEU A 146 -13.85 9.26 -5.41
N GLU A 147 -13.82 9.59 -6.68
CA GLU A 147 -14.99 9.97 -7.47
C GLU A 147 -14.90 9.23 -8.80
N ALA A 148 -15.66 8.15 -8.93
CA ALA A 148 -15.72 7.39 -10.17
C ALA A 148 -16.10 8.29 -11.33
N ARG A 149 -15.22 8.44 -12.32
CA ARG A 149 -15.45 9.26 -13.52
C ARG A 149 -15.97 8.45 -14.69
N SER A 150 -15.96 7.15 -14.54
CA SER A 150 -16.55 6.20 -15.44
C SER A 150 -17.54 5.33 -14.67
N PRO A 151 -18.73 5.05 -15.20
CA PRO A 151 -19.68 4.13 -14.58
C PRO A 151 -19.23 2.67 -14.67
N VAL A 152 -18.20 2.41 -15.46
CA VAL A 152 -17.67 1.06 -15.70
C VAL A 152 -16.14 1.05 -15.57
N THR A 153 -15.59 -0.09 -15.19
CA THR A 153 -14.15 -0.33 -15.16
C THR A 153 -13.57 -0.35 -16.59
N PHE A 154 -12.26 -0.20 -16.73
CA PHE A 154 -11.60 -0.36 -18.02
C PHE A 154 -11.92 -1.73 -18.65
N LYS A 155 -11.94 -2.79 -17.85
CA LYS A 155 -12.25 -4.15 -18.30
C LYS A 155 -13.69 -4.27 -18.80
N GLU A 156 -14.64 -3.66 -18.12
CA GLU A 156 -16.06 -3.69 -18.47
C GLU A 156 -16.40 -2.79 -19.66
N SER A 157 -15.59 -1.74 -19.87
CA SER A 157 -15.77 -0.84 -21.01
C SER A 157 -15.55 -1.52 -22.37
N GLY A 158 -14.78 -2.63 -22.39
CA GLY A 158 -14.38 -3.30 -23.62
C GLY A 158 -13.36 -2.52 -24.45
N GLU A 159 -12.85 -1.40 -23.94
CA GLU A 159 -11.83 -0.60 -24.62
C GLU A 159 -10.49 -1.31 -24.61
N THR A 160 -9.68 -1.07 -25.63
CA THR A 160 -8.34 -1.65 -25.77
C THR A 160 -7.22 -0.68 -25.40
N ASP A 161 -7.49 0.62 -25.50
CA ASP A 161 -6.53 1.68 -25.16
C ASP A 161 -6.72 2.14 -23.71
N LYS A 162 -5.94 1.54 -22.83
CA LYS A 162 -5.96 1.84 -21.39
C LYS A 162 -5.48 3.26 -21.07
N ALA A 163 -4.49 3.75 -21.81
CA ALA A 163 -3.97 5.10 -21.60
C ALA A 163 -5.03 6.15 -21.97
N ALA A 164 -5.70 6.00 -23.09
CA ALA A 164 -6.79 6.89 -23.50
C ALA A 164 -7.98 6.81 -22.53
N PHE A 165 -8.31 5.61 -22.01
CA PHE A 165 -9.37 5.44 -21.02
C PHE A 165 -9.08 6.26 -19.74
N TYR A 166 -7.90 6.15 -19.19
CA TYR A 166 -7.52 6.88 -17.96
C TYR A 166 -7.25 8.36 -18.23
N ALA A 167 -6.73 8.75 -19.39
CA ALA A 167 -6.55 10.15 -19.76
C ALA A 167 -7.86 10.96 -19.74
N ARG A 168 -8.98 10.33 -20.14
CA ARG A 168 -10.30 10.98 -20.05
C ARG A 168 -10.78 11.20 -18.62
N GLN A 169 -10.22 10.47 -17.68
CA GLN A 169 -10.56 10.54 -16.26
C GLN A 169 -9.60 11.43 -15.46
N GLU A 170 -8.59 12.02 -16.11
CA GLU A 170 -7.64 12.90 -15.44
C GLU A 170 -8.31 14.07 -14.71
N VAL A 171 -7.65 14.51 -13.64
CA VAL A 171 -8.03 15.70 -12.89
C VAL A 171 -7.98 16.92 -13.80
N LYS A 172 -9.07 17.66 -13.88
CA LYS A 172 -9.24 18.76 -14.85
C LYS A 172 -8.77 20.11 -14.32
N SER A 173 -8.66 20.28 -13.00
CA SER A 173 -8.33 21.58 -12.43
C SER A 173 -7.68 21.47 -11.04
N GLU A 174 -6.94 22.54 -10.67
CA GLU A 174 -6.42 22.71 -9.32
C GLU A 174 -7.52 22.77 -8.26
N ALA A 175 -8.68 23.37 -8.58
CA ALA A 175 -9.81 23.45 -7.67
C ALA A 175 -10.35 22.07 -7.31
N GLU A 176 -10.46 21.18 -8.30
CA GLU A 176 -10.91 19.81 -8.09
C GLU A 176 -9.91 19.01 -7.22
N PHE A 177 -8.64 19.04 -7.58
CA PHE A 177 -7.61 18.35 -6.81
C PHE A 177 -7.49 18.94 -5.39
N GLY A 178 -7.58 20.25 -5.27
CA GLY A 178 -7.60 20.95 -3.98
C GLY A 178 -8.75 20.51 -3.07
N ALA A 179 -9.94 20.32 -3.63
CA ALA A 179 -11.08 19.82 -2.86
C ALA A 179 -10.85 18.44 -2.25
N TRP A 180 -10.16 17.53 -2.97
CA TRP A 180 -9.80 16.22 -2.43
C TRP A 180 -8.80 16.33 -1.27
N LEU A 181 -7.80 17.19 -1.41
CA LEU A 181 -6.79 17.42 -0.37
C LEU A 181 -7.42 18.06 0.89
N ASP A 182 -8.28 19.04 0.69
CA ASP A 182 -8.98 19.71 1.78
C ASP A 182 -9.90 18.74 2.53
N TRP A 183 -10.60 17.89 1.79
CA TRP A 183 -11.40 16.83 2.38
C TRP A 183 -10.54 15.85 3.19
N ALA A 184 -9.46 15.34 2.62
CA ALA A 184 -8.55 14.40 3.29
C ALA A 184 -8.01 14.98 4.59
N LYS A 185 -7.54 16.22 4.57
CA LYS A 185 -7.04 16.93 5.74
C LYS A 185 -8.12 17.12 6.81
N ALA A 186 -9.31 17.54 6.42
CA ALA A 186 -10.44 17.75 7.33
C ALA A 186 -10.89 16.46 8.04
N HIS A 187 -10.66 15.30 7.42
CA HIS A 187 -10.97 13.97 7.97
C HIS A 187 -9.76 13.24 8.55
N GLY A 188 -8.72 13.99 8.94
CA GLY A 188 -7.61 13.49 9.74
C GLY A 188 -6.51 12.74 8.95
N ALA A 189 -6.47 12.85 7.63
CA ALA A 189 -5.35 12.33 6.87
C ALA A 189 -4.09 13.15 7.14
N LEU A 190 -2.97 12.46 7.37
CA LEU A 190 -1.62 13.03 7.46
C LEU A 190 -1.05 13.30 6.07
N GLY A 191 -1.52 12.60 5.07
CA GLY A 191 -1.04 12.70 3.70
C GLY A 191 -1.92 11.94 2.72
N THR A 192 -1.46 11.89 1.49
CA THR A 192 -2.08 11.16 0.39
C THR A 192 -1.16 10.07 -0.16
N GLY A 193 -1.75 9.00 -0.65
CA GLY A 193 -1.06 7.93 -1.37
C GLY A 193 -1.51 7.89 -2.83
N PRO A 194 -0.92 8.72 -3.71
CA PRO A 194 -1.35 8.81 -5.10
C PRO A 194 -0.74 7.74 -5.98
N SER A 195 -1.48 7.37 -7.04
CA SER A 195 -0.92 6.65 -8.17
C SER A 195 0.04 7.54 -8.97
N ALA A 196 0.99 6.92 -9.66
CA ALA A 196 1.95 7.60 -10.51
C ALA A 196 2.06 6.91 -11.86
N THR A 197 2.44 7.68 -12.90
CA THR A 197 2.94 7.11 -14.15
C THR A 197 4.37 6.62 -13.92
N LEU A 198 4.64 5.36 -14.20
CA LEU A 198 5.90 4.70 -13.92
C LEU A 198 6.57 4.22 -15.21
N SER A 199 7.88 4.43 -15.33
CA SER A 199 8.68 4.07 -16.51
C SER A 199 8.62 2.57 -16.83
N GLU A 200 8.70 1.71 -15.81
CA GLU A 200 8.63 0.26 -15.98
C GLU A 200 7.26 -0.28 -16.44
N ARG A 201 6.21 0.52 -16.31
CA ARG A 201 4.85 0.09 -16.66
C ARG A 201 4.41 0.58 -18.04
N GLY A 202 5.09 1.58 -18.61
CA GLY A 202 4.74 2.14 -19.90
C GLY A 202 3.24 2.45 -20.00
N GLU A 203 2.58 1.94 -21.02
CA GLU A 203 1.13 2.07 -21.26
C GLU A 203 0.25 1.41 -20.18
N GLN A 204 0.83 0.59 -19.32
CA GLN A 204 0.15 -0.02 -18.16
C GLN A 204 0.18 0.88 -16.92
N SER A 205 0.80 2.05 -16.99
CA SER A 205 0.82 3.01 -15.90
C SER A 205 -0.57 3.47 -15.51
N TYR A 206 -0.72 3.77 -14.23
CA TYR A 206 -1.92 4.41 -13.70
C TYR A 206 -1.96 5.89 -14.08
N ALA A 207 -3.09 6.54 -13.84
CA ALA A 207 -3.19 7.99 -13.97
C ALA A 207 -2.16 8.69 -13.07
N ASP A 208 -1.55 9.74 -13.59
CA ASP A 208 -0.53 10.51 -12.89
C ASP A 208 -1.18 11.52 -11.93
N LEU A 209 -1.10 11.21 -10.64
CA LEU A 209 -1.56 12.06 -9.55
C LEU A 209 -0.39 12.66 -8.74
N VAL A 210 0.84 12.64 -9.28
CA VAL A 210 2.05 13.20 -8.67
C VAL A 210 2.71 14.25 -9.56
N LYS A 211 1.93 14.93 -10.40
CA LYS A 211 2.43 16.05 -11.19
C LYS A 211 3.00 17.14 -10.25
N PRO A 212 4.05 17.86 -10.63
CA PRO A 212 4.68 18.85 -9.75
C PRO A 212 3.73 19.87 -9.13
N TRP A 213 2.70 20.29 -9.85
CA TRP A 213 1.69 21.21 -9.31
C TRP A 213 0.80 20.55 -8.26
N MET A 214 0.44 19.26 -8.43
CA MET A 214 -0.32 18.47 -7.46
C MET A 214 0.47 18.31 -6.16
N ASN A 215 1.75 17.96 -6.27
CA ASN A 215 2.62 17.79 -5.12
C ASN A 215 2.79 19.13 -4.34
N ARG A 216 3.00 20.25 -5.05
CA ARG A 216 3.03 21.58 -4.40
C ARG A 216 1.73 21.89 -3.65
N MET A 217 0.58 21.58 -4.23
CA MET A 217 -0.71 21.80 -3.57
C MET A 217 -0.89 20.92 -2.33
N THR A 218 -0.42 19.68 -2.37
CA THR A 218 -0.45 18.75 -1.25
C THR A 218 0.43 19.26 -0.11
N HIS A 219 1.68 19.62 -0.39
CA HIS A 219 2.59 20.19 0.59
C HIS A 219 2.13 21.53 1.16
N ALA A 220 1.52 22.41 0.33
CA ALA A 220 0.96 23.68 0.82
C ALA A 220 -0.13 23.49 1.88
N ARG A 221 -0.74 22.33 1.97
CA ARG A 221 -1.70 21.93 2.98
C ARG A 221 -1.07 21.22 4.18
N GLY A 222 0.24 21.01 4.15
CA GLY A 222 0.98 20.27 5.17
C GLY A 222 0.72 18.76 5.12
N LEU A 223 0.34 18.22 3.96
CA LEU A 223 0.12 16.80 3.74
C LEU A 223 1.36 16.17 3.10
N PHE A 224 1.65 14.93 3.49
CA PHE A 224 2.69 14.10 2.88
C PHE A 224 2.19 13.38 1.63
N ILE A 225 3.13 12.89 0.82
CA ILE A 225 2.87 12.20 -0.44
C ILE A 225 3.63 10.87 -0.44
N HIS A 226 2.91 9.75 -0.39
CA HIS A 226 3.48 8.39 -0.44
C HIS A 226 2.99 7.68 -1.70
N ALA A 227 3.78 7.73 -2.79
CA ALA A 227 3.40 7.17 -4.08
C ALA A 227 3.55 5.63 -4.14
N TYR A 228 2.68 4.96 -4.89
CA TYR A 228 2.67 3.50 -5.10
C TYR A 228 2.68 3.13 -6.59
N SER A 229 3.17 1.96 -6.99
CA SER A 229 4.24 1.17 -6.39
C SER A 229 5.46 1.37 -7.24
N VAL A 230 6.48 1.95 -6.69
CA VAL A 230 7.66 2.46 -7.42
C VAL A 230 8.80 1.46 -7.24
N ASP A 231 9.31 0.87 -8.32
CA ASP A 231 10.24 -0.25 -8.25
C ASP A 231 11.57 -0.02 -8.99
N SER A 232 11.72 1.10 -9.70
CA SER A 232 12.94 1.42 -10.45
C SER A 232 13.70 2.62 -9.89
N ALA A 233 15.01 2.65 -10.08
CA ALA A 233 15.86 3.79 -9.70
C ALA A 233 15.53 5.06 -10.50
N GLU A 234 15.08 4.90 -11.76
CA GLU A 234 14.63 6.00 -12.60
C GLU A 234 13.40 6.68 -12.00
N ASP A 235 12.41 5.89 -11.61
CA ASP A 235 11.17 6.39 -11.01
C ASP A 235 11.41 6.95 -9.60
N PHE A 236 12.26 6.34 -8.77
CA PHE A 236 12.67 6.92 -7.48
C PHE A 236 13.27 8.32 -7.67
N LYS A 237 14.13 8.47 -8.66
CA LYS A 237 14.75 9.77 -8.98
C LYS A 237 13.73 10.79 -9.47
N ALA A 238 12.91 10.41 -10.45
CA ALA A 238 11.93 11.30 -11.07
C ALA A 238 10.88 11.77 -10.05
N LEU A 239 10.30 10.85 -9.31
CA LEU A 239 9.24 11.16 -8.34
C LEU A 239 9.79 11.88 -7.10
N GLY A 240 11.00 11.54 -6.64
CA GLY A 240 11.67 12.28 -5.58
C GLY A 240 11.95 13.73 -6.00
N ALA A 241 12.42 13.97 -7.23
CA ALA A 241 12.59 15.30 -7.76
C ALA A 241 11.27 16.07 -7.94
N ALA A 242 10.16 15.37 -8.16
CA ALA A 242 8.83 15.96 -8.21
C ALA A 242 8.26 16.27 -6.80
N GLY A 243 8.93 15.87 -5.72
CA GLY A 243 8.55 16.17 -4.35
C GLY A 243 7.73 15.06 -3.66
N VAL A 244 7.82 13.81 -4.09
CA VAL A 244 7.24 12.68 -3.37
C VAL A 244 8.06 12.39 -2.11
N ASP A 245 7.40 12.26 -0.94
CA ASP A 245 8.04 12.11 0.37
C ASP A 245 8.38 10.66 0.70
N GLY A 246 7.62 9.70 0.16
CA GLY A 246 7.81 8.28 0.43
C GLY A 246 7.33 7.39 -0.72
N PHE A 247 7.88 6.18 -0.78
CA PHE A 247 7.56 5.22 -1.83
C PHE A 247 7.06 3.90 -1.26
N PHE A 248 5.95 3.41 -1.79
CA PHE A 248 5.65 1.98 -1.74
C PHE A 248 6.45 1.27 -2.82
N THR A 249 7.22 0.27 -2.44
CA THR A 249 8.07 -0.47 -3.36
C THR A 249 8.10 -1.96 -3.05
N ASN A 250 8.14 -2.78 -4.09
CA ASN A 250 8.46 -4.22 -4.01
C ASN A 250 9.97 -4.48 -4.02
N ARG A 251 10.77 -3.42 -4.13
CA ARG A 251 12.24 -3.45 -4.27
C ARG A 251 12.92 -2.65 -3.14
N THR A 252 12.57 -2.94 -1.89
CA THR A 252 13.08 -2.19 -0.72
C THR A 252 14.60 -2.08 -0.69
N SER A 253 15.32 -3.14 -1.06
CA SER A 253 16.80 -3.12 -1.13
C SER A 253 17.32 -2.12 -2.16
N GLU A 254 16.64 -2.01 -3.30
CA GLU A 254 17.03 -1.06 -4.35
C GLU A 254 16.73 0.39 -3.93
N LEU A 255 15.61 0.63 -3.26
CA LEU A 255 15.30 1.94 -2.70
C LEU A 255 16.33 2.35 -1.63
N LEU A 256 16.68 1.45 -0.72
CA LEU A 256 17.71 1.73 0.29
C LEU A 256 19.06 2.04 -0.36
N LYS A 257 19.47 1.27 -1.36
CA LYS A 257 20.68 1.52 -2.14
C LYS A 257 20.64 2.88 -2.85
N PHE A 258 19.52 3.20 -3.49
CA PHE A 258 19.30 4.49 -4.13
C PHE A 258 19.45 5.66 -3.16
N GLN A 259 18.98 5.50 -1.93
CA GLN A 259 19.09 6.49 -0.85
C GLN A 259 20.45 6.50 -0.14
N GLY A 260 21.46 5.76 -0.63
CA GLY A 260 22.77 5.64 0.03
C GLY A 260 22.72 4.87 1.38
N ARG A 261 21.68 4.08 1.61
CA ARG A 261 21.46 3.25 2.79
C ARG A 261 21.48 1.77 2.42
N PRO A 262 22.61 1.20 2.03
CA PRO A 262 22.67 -0.19 1.59
C PRO A 262 22.19 -1.12 2.71
N ALA A 263 21.61 -2.26 2.29
CA ALA A 263 21.21 -3.29 3.23
C ALA A 263 22.41 -3.74 4.07
N ALA A 264 22.22 -3.81 5.38
CA ALA A 264 23.27 -4.25 6.30
C ALA A 264 23.62 -5.75 6.16
N GLN A 265 22.81 -6.51 5.41
CA GLN A 265 22.96 -7.96 5.24
C GLN A 265 22.78 -8.33 3.75
N ASP A 266 23.54 -9.34 3.31
CA ASP A 266 23.32 -10.02 2.06
C ASP A 266 21.97 -10.75 2.11
N MET A 267 21.02 -10.33 1.29
CA MET A 267 19.67 -10.92 1.26
C MET A 267 19.67 -12.38 0.86
N ASP A 268 20.55 -12.77 -0.06
CA ASP A 268 20.66 -14.17 -0.48
C ASP A 268 21.21 -15.05 0.63
N ALA A 269 22.22 -14.58 1.36
CA ALA A 269 22.75 -15.27 2.53
C ALA A 269 21.71 -15.37 3.64
N LEU A 270 20.93 -14.29 3.86
CA LEU A 270 19.85 -14.27 4.84
C LEU A 270 18.76 -15.29 4.52
N LEU A 271 18.27 -15.29 3.27
CA LEU A 271 17.24 -16.22 2.82
C LEU A 271 17.70 -17.68 2.94
N ARG A 272 18.91 -18.01 2.45
CA ARG A 272 19.48 -19.35 2.62
C ARG A 272 19.57 -19.78 4.07
N ARG A 273 19.99 -18.88 4.99
CA ARG A 273 20.07 -19.18 6.44
C ARG A 273 18.71 -19.53 7.04
N HIS A 274 17.64 -18.98 6.50
CA HIS A 274 16.26 -19.22 6.94
C HIS A 274 15.52 -20.29 6.10
N GLY A 275 16.22 -21.02 5.24
CA GLY A 275 15.64 -22.15 4.49
C GLY A 275 14.93 -21.77 3.19
N TYR A 276 15.19 -20.56 2.67
CA TYR A 276 14.62 -20.07 1.41
C TYR A 276 15.58 -20.11 0.24
#